data_ccc0f1906e2ed8df03bd3eceb961a966
#
_entry.id   ccc0f1906e2ed8df03bd3eceb961a966
#
_cell.length_a   1.000
_cell.length_b   1.000
_cell.length_c   1.000
_cell.angle_alpha   90.00
_cell.angle_beta   90.00
_cell.angle_gamma   90.00
#
_symmetry.space_group_name_H-M   'P 1'
#
loop_
_entity.id
_entity.type
_entity.pdbx_description
1 polymer ?
#
loop_
_entity_poly.entity_id
_entity_poly.type
_entity_poly.pdbx_seq_one_letter_code
_entity_poly.pdbx_strand_id
1 'polypeptide(L)'
;MASVQEQLDAIRSKSGARRTVGLDNTTVCQFVTNDPTLADAVNAATEEFEALNQEFPELMALGEVEQVAAIEKHLVNFYADDTVNPYVSMAARGPWIVTTKGAVLHDNGGYGMLGFGHVPEPIIEAMTKPQVMANVMTPSLSQFRLSAALEREIGQTREDGCPFTHFLAMNSGSESVSVATRMSDVNAKMLTDEGGRHAGKPVKKMSLAGGFHGRTGRPAQFSDACLTAYKTHLATFRNEHLITVEPNDVDGLKAAYARADAEGYFIEAFFMEPVMGEGNPGLAITPDFYSTARALTKEHGTILLIDSIQAGLRTTGYLALVDSPGFRDLEAPDLEAYSKALNAGQYPLSILALTPESAALYRQGIYGNTMTANPRAMDIGSAVLGMVTPEVRQNIVDRGHEFVTKLEALADELGGAITKVEGTGLLFSCELDPKFKAYGTDSTEEFMRLQGIGVIHGGDNSLRFTPHFQVTSQEVDLIIDHVRNAVLNGPQAG
;
A
#
# COMPACT_ATOMS: atom_id res chain seq x y z
N MET A 1 38.43 -8.20 0.85
CA MET A 1 37.35 -7.44 0.16
C MET A 1 37.52 -5.97 0.51
N ALA A 2 37.25 -5.05 -0.41
CA ALA A 2 37.19 -3.63 -0.11
C ALA A 2 36.10 -3.36 0.94
N SER A 3 36.31 -2.36 1.80
CA SER A 3 35.27 -1.94 2.76
C SER A 3 34.06 -1.36 2.03
N VAL A 4 32.89 -1.36 2.68
CA VAL A 4 31.67 -0.74 2.15
C VAL A 4 31.94 0.71 1.70
N GLN A 5 32.70 1.46 2.51
CA GLN A 5 33.06 2.84 2.19
C GLN A 5 33.92 2.95 0.93
N GLU A 6 34.94 2.10 0.78
CA GLU A 6 35.79 2.08 -0.43
C GLU A 6 34.99 1.73 -1.69
N GLN A 7 34.03 0.83 -1.59
CA GLN A 7 33.13 0.47 -2.69
C GLN A 7 32.24 1.66 -3.12
N LEU A 8 31.58 2.32 -2.15
CA LEU A 8 30.75 3.49 -2.41
C LEU A 8 31.58 4.64 -3.01
N ASP A 9 32.78 4.89 -2.51
CA ASP A 9 33.68 5.91 -3.03
C ASP A 9 34.18 5.58 -4.45
N ALA A 10 34.36 4.31 -4.78
CA ALA A 10 34.68 3.88 -6.13
C ALA A 10 33.53 4.16 -7.11
N ILE A 11 32.26 3.90 -6.73
CA ILE A 11 31.07 4.26 -7.53
C ILE A 11 31.00 5.79 -7.69
N ARG A 12 31.09 6.53 -6.58
CA ARG A 12 31.02 8.01 -6.57
C ARG A 12 32.06 8.67 -7.45
N SER A 13 33.28 8.14 -7.46
CA SER A 13 34.40 8.70 -8.23
C SER A 13 34.29 8.48 -9.74
N LYS A 14 33.54 7.49 -10.18
CA LYS A 14 33.37 7.11 -11.59
C LYS A 14 32.00 7.54 -12.17
N SER A 15 31.08 7.97 -11.34
CA SER A 15 29.74 8.40 -11.75
C SER A 15 29.67 9.90 -12.06
N GLY A 16 28.68 10.34 -12.85
CA GLY A 16 28.42 11.77 -13.11
C GLY A 16 27.97 12.55 -11.88
N ALA A 17 27.62 13.82 -12.06
CA ALA A 17 27.20 14.71 -10.98
C ALA A 17 26.04 14.11 -10.16
N ARG A 18 26.14 14.22 -8.84
CA ARG A 18 25.18 13.70 -7.87
C ARG A 18 24.38 14.84 -7.25
N ARG A 19 23.06 14.70 -7.17
CA ARG A 19 22.14 15.56 -6.43
C ARG A 19 21.75 14.93 -5.08
N THR A 20 21.45 13.63 -5.10
CA THR A 20 21.07 12.86 -3.90
C THR A 20 22.29 12.63 -3.01
N VAL A 21 22.29 13.24 -1.84
CA VAL A 21 23.37 13.10 -0.85
C VAL A 21 23.37 11.68 -0.27
N GLY A 22 22.17 11.18 0.05
CA GLY A 22 22.00 9.91 0.76
C GLY A 22 22.38 10.02 2.23
N LEU A 23 22.36 8.90 2.93
CA LEU A 23 22.83 8.80 4.31
C LEU A 23 24.33 9.10 4.38
N ASP A 24 24.74 9.79 5.45
CA ASP A 24 26.15 10.09 5.68
C ASP A 24 26.97 8.84 6.00
N ASN A 25 28.28 8.93 5.80
CA ASN A 25 29.18 7.79 5.96
C ASN A 25 29.21 7.23 7.41
N THR A 26 28.98 8.08 8.41
CA THR A 26 28.94 7.65 9.82
C THR A 26 27.73 6.77 10.07
N THR A 27 26.58 7.21 9.61
CA THR A 27 25.32 6.46 9.65
C THR A 27 25.42 5.12 8.91
N VAL A 28 25.96 5.14 7.68
CA VAL A 28 26.19 3.91 6.90
C VAL A 28 27.09 2.93 7.67
N CYS A 29 28.21 3.40 8.23
CA CYS A 29 29.12 2.55 9.01
C CYS A 29 28.47 1.94 10.27
N GLN A 30 27.59 2.69 10.95
CA GLN A 30 26.86 2.18 12.12
C GLN A 30 25.91 1.04 11.72
N PHE A 31 25.15 1.22 10.64
CA PHE A 31 24.19 0.19 10.18
C PHE A 31 24.88 -1.04 9.60
N VAL A 32 25.97 -0.89 8.83
CA VAL A 32 26.74 -2.05 8.31
C VAL A 32 27.20 -3.00 9.42
N THR A 33 27.46 -2.48 10.62
CA THR A 33 27.89 -3.32 11.76
C THR A 33 26.76 -4.20 12.30
N ASN A 34 25.52 -3.72 12.23
CA ASN A 34 24.35 -4.35 12.85
C ASN A 34 23.42 -5.02 11.83
N ASP A 35 23.48 -4.61 10.57
CA ASP A 35 22.62 -5.11 9.50
C ASP A 35 23.45 -5.55 8.29
N PRO A 36 23.62 -6.86 8.10
CA PRO A 36 24.39 -7.39 6.97
C PRO A 36 23.75 -7.06 5.61
N THR A 37 22.43 -6.81 5.55
CA THR A 37 21.73 -6.53 4.29
C THR A 37 22.21 -5.22 3.65
N LEU A 38 22.69 -4.26 4.43
CA LEU A 38 23.31 -3.04 3.90
C LEU A 38 24.61 -3.35 3.16
N ALA A 39 25.48 -4.18 3.74
CA ALA A 39 26.71 -4.60 3.07
C ALA A 39 26.40 -5.36 1.78
N ASP A 40 25.38 -6.23 1.81
CA ASP A 40 24.94 -7.00 0.62
C ASP A 40 24.35 -6.08 -0.46
N ALA A 41 23.64 -5.01 -0.08
CA ALA A 41 23.17 -4.00 -1.04
C ALA A 41 24.33 -3.28 -1.73
N VAL A 42 25.39 -2.91 -1.00
CA VAL A 42 26.57 -2.24 -1.55
C VAL A 42 27.41 -3.19 -2.42
N ASN A 43 27.56 -4.45 -2.02
CA ASN A 43 28.22 -5.47 -2.84
C ASN A 43 27.50 -5.65 -4.17
N ALA A 44 26.18 -5.85 -4.13
CA ALA A 44 25.36 -5.96 -5.34
C ALA A 44 25.43 -4.70 -6.21
N ALA A 45 25.44 -3.51 -5.60
CA ALA A 45 25.58 -2.26 -6.33
C ALA A 45 26.94 -2.12 -7.04
N THR A 46 28.01 -2.62 -6.43
CA THR A 46 29.36 -2.60 -7.03
C THR A 46 29.41 -3.47 -8.29
N GLU A 47 28.84 -4.68 -8.21
CA GLU A 47 28.78 -5.60 -9.35
C GLU A 47 27.90 -5.03 -10.48
N GLU A 48 26.72 -4.52 -10.13
CA GLU A 48 25.78 -3.94 -11.08
C GLU A 48 26.32 -2.67 -11.75
N PHE A 49 27.04 -1.83 -10.99
CA PHE A 49 27.66 -0.62 -11.52
C PHE A 49 28.67 -0.93 -12.63
N GLU A 50 29.50 -1.96 -12.46
CA GLU A 50 30.44 -2.40 -13.47
C GLU A 50 29.74 -2.94 -14.72
N ALA A 51 28.67 -3.75 -14.54
CA ALA A 51 27.88 -4.26 -15.64
C ALA A 51 27.18 -3.15 -16.43
N LEU A 52 26.54 -2.20 -15.74
CA LEU A 52 25.84 -1.08 -16.36
C LEU A 52 26.78 -0.12 -17.10
N ASN A 53 28.01 0.10 -16.60
CA ASN A 53 28.99 0.89 -17.32
C ASN A 53 29.47 0.23 -18.64
N GLN A 54 29.40 -1.11 -18.73
CA GLN A 54 29.69 -1.82 -19.98
C GLN A 54 28.48 -1.79 -20.93
N GLU A 55 27.27 -1.94 -20.40
CA GLU A 55 26.04 -2.01 -21.19
C GLU A 55 25.57 -0.63 -21.65
N PHE A 56 25.58 0.39 -20.76
CA PHE A 56 25.05 1.74 -20.99
C PHE A 56 26.05 2.85 -20.60
N PRO A 57 27.27 2.90 -21.16
CA PRO A 57 28.31 3.82 -20.72
C PRO A 57 27.91 5.29 -20.80
N GLU A 58 27.16 5.66 -21.85
CA GLU A 58 26.69 7.05 -22.02
C GLU A 58 25.68 7.46 -20.98
N LEU A 59 24.73 6.57 -20.62
CA LEU A 59 23.75 6.81 -19.56
C LEU A 59 24.41 6.92 -18.19
N MET A 60 25.38 6.06 -17.91
CA MET A 60 26.07 6.04 -16.60
C MET A 60 26.96 7.28 -16.38
N ALA A 61 27.45 7.88 -17.48
CA ALA A 61 28.26 9.11 -17.44
C ALA A 61 27.43 10.39 -17.19
N LEU A 62 26.11 10.35 -17.42
CA LEU A 62 25.23 11.51 -17.18
C LEU A 62 25.20 11.91 -15.69
N GLY A 63 24.90 13.19 -15.43
CA GLY A 63 24.48 13.63 -14.10
C GLY A 63 23.16 12.98 -13.69
N GLU A 64 22.84 13.00 -12.39
CA GLU A 64 21.67 12.31 -11.85
C GLU A 64 20.35 12.83 -12.46
N VAL A 65 20.21 14.15 -12.61
CA VAL A 65 19.02 14.77 -13.19
C VAL A 65 18.83 14.37 -14.65
N GLU A 66 19.90 14.43 -15.44
CA GLU A 66 19.87 14.04 -16.85
C GLU A 66 19.64 12.52 -17.00
N GLN A 67 20.14 11.71 -16.07
CA GLN A 67 19.95 10.26 -16.05
C GLN A 67 18.48 9.90 -15.80
N VAL A 68 17.83 10.53 -14.81
CA VAL A 68 16.37 10.37 -14.54
C VAL A 68 15.57 10.76 -15.78
N ALA A 69 15.85 11.93 -16.35
CA ALA A 69 15.15 12.41 -17.55
C ALA A 69 15.33 11.49 -18.76
N ALA A 70 16.52 10.91 -18.94
CA ALA A 70 16.80 9.99 -20.04
C ALA A 70 16.02 8.66 -19.88
N ILE A 71 15.89 8.15 -18.66
CA ILE A 71 15.16 6.91 -18.36
C ILE A 71 13.66 7.11 -18.56
N GLU A 72 13.10 8.22 -18.12
CA GLU A 72 11.67 8.48 -18.21
C GLU A 72 11.18 8.92 -19.58
N LYS A 73 12.09 9.30 -20.48
CA LYS A 73 11.79 9.91 -21.77
C LYS A 73 10.72 9.23 -22.62
N HIS A 74 10.62 7.91 -22.54
CA HIS A 74 9.74 7.11 -23.39
C HIS A 74 8.62 6.38 -22.61
N LEU A 75 8.55 6.57 -21.30
CA LEU A 75 7.55 5.97 -20.44
C LEU A 75 6.68 7.07 -19.82
N VAL A 76 5.38 6.89 -19.89
CA VAL A 76 4.44 7.81 -19.22
C VAL A 76 4.27 7.39 -17.78
N ASN A 77 4.72 8.23 -16.86
CA ASN A 77 4.39 8.09 -15.45
C ASN A 77 2.97 8.65 -15.22
N PHE A 78 2.17 7.98 -14.41
CA PHE A 78 0.82 8.47 -14.06
C PHE A 78 0.83 9.39 -12.82
N TYR A 79 1.95 9.55 -12.16
CA TYR A 79 2.19 10.57 -11.15
C TYR A 79 2.77 11.85 -11.79
N ALA A 80 2.65 12.97 -11.09
CA ALA A 80 3.25 14.22 -11.53
C ALA A 80 4.78 14.14 -11.53
N ASP A 81 5.43 14.78 -12.49
CA ASP A 81 6.89 14.73 -12.66
C ASP A 81 7.65 15.16 -11.41
N ASP A 82 7.10 16.12 -10.65
CA ASP A 82 7.70 16.65 -9.42
C ASP A 82 7.51 15.74 -8.18
N THR A 83 6.85 14.60 -8.33
CA THR A 83 6.73 13.56 -7.29
C THR A 83 7.63 12.35 -7.56
N VAL A 84 8.26 12.29 -8.71
CA VAL A 84 9.21 11.24 -9.09
C VAL A 84 10.45 11.29 -8.18
N ASN A 85 10.98 10.12 -7.84
CA ASN A 85 12.22 10.06 -7.07
C ASN A 85 13.38 10.78 -7.79
N PRO A 86 14.15 11.62 -7.09
CA PRO A 86 15.22 12.42 -7.72
C PRO A 86 16.48 11.59 -8.08
N TYR A 87 16.45 10.30 -7.87
CA TYR A 87 17.57 9.38 -8.04
C TYR A 87 17.20 8.14 -8.86
N VAL A 88 18.21 7.47 -9.40
CA VAL A 88 18.07 6.16 -10.05
C VAL A 88 18.58 5.07 -9.11
N SER A 89 17.67 4.20 -8.66
CA SER A 89 18.03 3.01 -7.88
C SER A 89 18.81 2.02 -8.75
N MET A 90 19.86 1.42 -8.21
CA MET A 90 20.69 0.46 -8.92
C MET A 90 20.64 -0.93 -8.29
N ALA A 91 20.82 -1.02 -6.99
CA ALA A 91 20.73 -2.26 -6.24
C ALA A 91 20.06 -2.03 -4.88
N ALA A 92 19.46 -3.08 -4.32
CA ALA A 92 18.83 -3.00 -3.01
C ALA A 92 18.82 -4.37 -2.31
N ARG A 93 18.87 -4.34 -0.96
CA ARG A 93 18.68 -5.49 -0.06
C ARG A 93 18.04 -5.02 1.24
N GLY A 94 17.11 -5.81 1.79
CA GLY A 94 16.38 -5.36 2.98
C GLY A 94 15.75 -3.98 2.75
N PRO A 95 15.85 -3.02 3.66
CA PRO A 95 15.34 -1.66 3.47
C PRO A 95 16.30 -0.73 2.68
N TRP A 96 17.50 -1.21 2.29
CA TRP A 96 18.58 -0.38 1.77
C TRP A 96 18.59 -0.34 0.24
N ILE A 97 18.63 0.86 -0.31
CA ILE A 97 18.81 1.14 -1.73
C ILE A 97 20.17 1.81 -1.93
N VAL A 98 20.89 1.38 -2.97
CA VAL A 98 22.09 2.07 -3.48
C VAL A 98 21.80 2.60 -4.88
N THR A 99 22.05 3.89 -5.08
CA THR A 99 21.79 4.57 -6.36
C THR A 99 22.96 4.42 -7.33
N THR A 100 22.73 4.72 -8.61
CA THR A 100 23.77 4.80 -9.65
C THR A 100 24.87 5.84 -9.35
N LYS A 101 24.64 6.72 -8.39
CA LYS A 101 25.60 7.74 -7.93
C LYS A 101 26.23 7.40 -6.56
N GLY A 102 26.03 6.18 -6.07
CA GLY A 102 26.60 5.72 -4.79
C GLY A 102 26.01 6.39 -3.56
N ALA A 103 24.79 6.91 -3.64
CA ALA A 103 24.01 7.32 -2.49
C ALA A 103 23.32 6.09 -1.88
N VAL A 104 23.29 6.01 -0.53
CA VAL A 104 22.59 4.98 0.24
C VAL A 104 21.32 5.58 0.80
N LEU A 105 20.19 4.87 0.64
CA LEU A 105 18.91 5.27 1.17
C LEU A 105 18.26 4.14 1.98
N HIS A 106 17.47 4.53 2.99
CA HIS A 106 16.55 3.64 3.70
C HIS A 106 15.13 3.85 3.16
N ASP A 107 14.47 2.78 2.68
CA ASP A 107 13.19 2.87 1.99
C ASP A 107 11.98 2.70 2.93
N ASN A 108 11.16 3.74 3.02
CA ASN A 108 9.89 3.76 3.76
C ASN A 108 8.71 4.22 2.89
N GLY A 109 8.94 4.40 1.60
CA GLY A 109 8.03 5.10 0.69
C GLY A 109 7.32 4.22 -0.33
N GLY A 110 7.25 2.91 -0.14
CA GLY A 110 6.76 1.98 -1.16
C GLY A 110 5.24 1.76 -1.19
N TYR A 111 4.41 2.69 -0.78
CA TYR A 111 2.93 2.56 -0.72
C TYR A 111 2.44 1.32 0.04
N GLY A 112 3.22 0.80 0.97
CA GLY A 112 2.90 -0.41 1.73
C GLY A 112 3.21 -1.72 0.99
N MET A 113 3.88 -1.68 -0.16
CA MET A 113 4.28 -2.89 -0.89
C MET A 113 5.43 -3.63 -0.20
N LEU A 114 6.41 -2.89 0.33
CA LEU A 114 7.62 -3.45 0.89
C LEU A 114 7.37 -4.10 2.25
N GLY A 115 6.94 -5.37 2.23
CA GLY A 115 6.72 -6.14 3.46
C GLY A 115 8.03 -6.62 4.10
N PHE A 116 8.78 -7.43 3.37
CA PHE A 116 10.03 -8.03 3.84
C PHE A 116 11.30 -7.41 3.23
N GLY A 117 11.23 -6.16 2.81
CA GLY A 117 12.34 -5.48 2.18
C GLY A 117 12.54 -5.86 0.71
N HIS A 118 13.62 -5.34 0.12
CA HIS A 118 14.04 -5.66 -1.22
C HIS A 118 14.72 -7.04 -1.27
N VAL A 119 14.41 -7.82 -2.31
CA VAL A 119 15.07 -9.10 -2.61
C VAL A 119 15.08 -10.08 -1.41
N PRO A 120 13.94 -10.35 -0.75
CA PRO A 120 13.89 -11.32 0.35
C PRO A 120 14.10 -12.74 -0.19
N GLU A 121 15.12 -13.44 0.30
CA GLU A 121 15.60 -14.71 -0.25
C GLU A 121 14.50 -15.79 -0.40
N PRO A 122 13.60 -16.05 0.58
CA PRO A 122 12.56 -17.07 0.40
C PRO A 122 11.57 -16.76 -0.73
N ILE A 123 11.34 -15.46 -1.00
CA ILE A 123 10.45 -15.04 -2.09
C ILE A 123 11.17 -15.16 -3.43
N ILE A 124 12.45 -14.78 -3.51
CA ILE A 124 13.26 -14.95 -4.72
C ILE A 124 13.38 -16.44 -5.07
N GLU A 125 13.57 -17.29 -4.07
CA GLU A 125 13.56 -18.76 -4.28
C GLU A 125 12.22 -19.22 -4.86
N ALA A 126 11.08 -18.75 -4.33
CA ALA A 126 9.76 -19.06 -4.87
C ALA A 126 9.59 -18.59 -6.32
N MET A 127 10.14 -17.40 -6.66
CA MET A 127 10.11 -16.83 -8.02
C MET A 127 10.90 -17.64 -9.04
N THR A 128 12.00 -18.27 -8.63
CA THR A 128 12.91 -18.99 -9.55
C THR A 128 12.52 -20.45 -9.76
N LYS A 129 11.57 -20.99 -8.99
CA LYS A 129 11.06 -22.36 -9.18
C LYS A 129 10.50 -22.54 -10.58
N PRO A 130 10.80 -23.67 -11.24
CA PRO A 130 10.18 -23.99 -12.52
C PRO A 130 8.68 -24.22 -12.33
N GLN A 131 7.86 -23.46 -13.04
CA GLN A 131 6.41 -23.50 -12.96
C GLN A 131 5.80 -23.91 -14.30
N VAL A 132 4.70 -24.65 -14.27
CA VAL A 132 3.87 -24.85 -15.45
C VAL A 132 3.02 -23.59 -15.66
N MET A 133 3.46 -22.76 -16.59
CA MET A 133 2.81 -21.45 -16.88
C MET A 133 1.65 -21.63 -17.86
N ALA A 134 0.75 -22.57 -17.58
CA ALA A 134 -0.48 -22.74 -18.33
C ALA A 134 -1.49 -21.61 -18.02
N ASN A 135 -2.54 -21.51 -18.83
CA ASN A 135 -3.56 -20.49 -18.64
C ASN A 135 -4.44 -20.77 -17.41
N VAL A 136 -5.28 -19.78 -17.05
CA VAL A 136 -6.17 -19.81 -15.89
C VAL A 136 -7.13 -21.00 -15.83
N MET A 137 -7.39 -21.67 -16.96
CA MET A 137 -8.25 -22.87 -17.03
C MET A 137 -7.54 -24.15 -16.56
N THR A 138 -6.22 -24.12 -16.35
CA THR A 138 -5.45 -25.27 -15.92
C THR A 138 -5.27 -25.24 -14.40
N PRO A 139 -5.89 -26.16 -13.63
CA PRO A 139 -5.66 -26.28 -12.20
C PRO A 139 -4.17 -26.49 -11.90
N SER A 140 -3.65 -25.77 -10.89
CA SER A 140 -2.25 -25.86 -10.50
C SER A 140 -2.10 -26.16 -8.99
N LEU A 141 -0.98 -26.77 -8.60
CA LEU A 141 -0.66 -26.97 -7.18
C LEU A 141 -0.41 -25.65 -6.44
N SER A 142 -0.02 -24.60 -7.17
CA SER A 142 0.14 -23.27 -6.60
C SER A 142 -1.19 -22.66 -6.12
N GLN A 143 -2.30 -22.95 -6.83
CA GLN A 143 -3.64 -22.59 -6.36
C GLN A 143 -3.98 -23.25 -5.02
N PHE A 144 -3.72 -24.57 -4.93
CA PHE A 144 -3.96 -25.31 -3.69
C PHE A 144 -3.10 -24.80 -2.52
N ARG A 145 -1.81 -24.52 -2.76
CA ARG A 145 -0.91 -23.97 -1.73
C ARG A 145 -1.38 -22.61 -1.23
N LEU A 146 -1.76 -21.73 -2.15
CA LEU A 146 -2.20 -20.40 -1.78
C LEU A 146 -3.54 -20.43 -1.04
N SER A 147 -4.53 -21.21 -1.52
CA SER A 147 -5.82 -21.31 -0.80
C SER A 147 -5.64 -21.88 0.61
N ALA A 148 -4.83 -22.93 0.77
CA ALA A 148 -4.52 -23.47 2.08
C ALA A 148 -3.73 -22.49 2.98
N ALA A 149 -2.89 -21.63 2.40
CA ALA A 149 -2.19 -20.58 3.15
C ALA A 149 -3.16 -19.49 3.60
N LEU A 150 -4.09 -19.07 2.73
CA LEU A 150 -5.12 -18.07 3.05
C LEU A 150 -6.10 -18.59 4.12
N GLU A 151 -6.55 -19.84 4.01
CA GLU A 151 -7.43 -20.46 5.01
C GLU A 151 -6.77 -20.57 6.40
N ARG A 152 -5.45 -20.77 6.48
CA ARG A 152 -4.71 -20.75 7.75
C ARG A 152 -4.48 -19.34 8.28
N GLU A 153 -4.27 -18.39 7.40
CA GLU A 153 -3.97 -17.00 7.75
C GLU A 153 -5.22 -16.25 8.21
N ILE A 154 -6.31 -16.38 7.46
CA ILE A 154 -7.54 -15.65 7.70
C ILE A 154 -8.41 -16.38 8.71
N GLY A 155 -8.87 -15.69 9.74
CA GLY A 155 -9.70 -16.24 10.79
C GLY A 155 -8.93 -17.04 11.85
N GLN A 156 -7.59 -16.96 11.86
CA GLN A 156 -6.75 -17.69 12.82
C GLN A 156 -6.99 -17.29 14.28
N THR A 157 -7.59 -16.12 14.52
CA THR A 157 -7.93 -15.63 15.87
C THR A 157 -9.41 -15.88 16.24
N ARG A 158 -10.19 -16.48 15.33
CA ARG A 158 -11.64 -16.71 15.48
C ARG A 158 -11.92 -18.17 15.86
N GLU A 159 -12.95 -18.39 16.64
CA GLU A 159 -13.42 -19.76 16.96
C GLU A 159 -13.95 -20.50 15.72
N ASP A 160 -14.65 -19.78 14.83
CA ASP A 160 -15.24 -20.35 13.61
C ASP A 160 -14.24 -20.44 12.44
N GLY A 161 -12.99 -19.99 12.62
CA GLY A 161 -11.95 -19.98 11.57
C GLY A 161 -12.23 -19.00 10.44
N CYS A 162 -11.77 -19.35 9.23
CA CYS A 162 -11.89 -18.50 8.04
C CYS A 162 -13.34 -18.32 7.60
N PRO A 163 -13.87 -17.08 7.55
CA PRO A 163 -15.25 -16.83 7.13
C PRO A 163 -15.43 -16.85 5.60
N PHE A 164 -14.33 -16.85 4.84
CA PHE A 164 -14.36 -16.85 3.39
C PHE A 164 -14.17 -18.28 2.85
N THR A 165 -14.98 -18.63 1.86
CA THR A 165 -14.97 -19.98 1.26
C THR A 165 -14.38 -20.02 -0.14
N HIS A 166 -14.23 -18.85 -0.78
CA HIS A 166 -13.70 -18.74 -2.14
C HIS A 166 -12.72 -17.58 -2.25
N PHE A 167 -11.70 -17.76 -3.08
CA PHE A 167 -10.67 -16.77 -3.36
C PHE A 167 -10.51 -16.59 -4.87
N LEU A 168 -10.42 -15.33 -5.32
CA LEU A 168 -10.08 -14.99 -6.69
C LEU A 168 -8.69 -14.37 -6.72
N ALA A 169 -7.75 -15.02 -7.41
CA ALA A 169 -6.38 -14.54 -7.58
C ALA A 169 -6.25 -13.72 -8.86
N MET A 170 -5.81 -12.47 -8.73
CA MET A 170 -5.66 -11.50 -9.82
C MET A 170 -4.28 -10.81 -9.73
N ASN A 171 -4.01 -9.82 -10.60
CA ASN A 171 -2.68 -9.23 -10.70
C ASN A 171 -2.51 -7.95 -9.87
N SER A 172 -3.57 -7.20 -9.60
CA SER A 172 -3.50 -5.93 -8.87
C SER A 172 -4.71 -5.71 -7.96
N GLY A 173 -4.55 -4.89 -6.93
CA GLY A 173 -5.64 -4.49 -6.05
C GLY A 173 -6.80 -3.86 -6.82
N SER A 174 -6.52 -3.03 -7.83
CA SER A 174 -7.57 -2.44 -8.69
C SER A 174 -8.36 -3.50 -9.46
N GLU A 175 -7.77 -4.65 -9.80
CA GLU A 175 -8.51 -5.77 -10.40
C GLU A 175 -9.42 -6.44 -9.37
N SER A 176 -8.94 -6.71 -8.15
CA SER A 176 -9.77 -7.26 -7.07
C SER A 176 -10.99 -6.38 -6.81
N VAL A 177 -10.77 -5.07 -6.67
CA VAL A 177 -11.86 -4.11 -6.50
C VAL A 177 -12.75 -4.05 -7.74
N SER A 178 -12.21 -4.20 -8.97
CA SER A 178 -13.02 -4.27 -10.20
C SER A 178 -13.98 -5.45 -10.19
N VAL A 179 -13.54 -6.62 -9.73
CA VAL A 179 -14.41 -7.79 -9.59
C VAL A 179 -15.44 -7.57 -8.50
N ALA A 180 -15.05 -7.02 -7.34
CA ALA A 180 -15.97 -6.67 -6.26
C ALA A 180 -17.06 -5.71 -6.76
N THR A 181 -16.72 -4.67 -7.54
CA THR A 181 -17.71 -3.76 -8.14
C THR A 181 -18.61 -4.42 -9.18
N ARG A 182 -18.14 -5.46 -9.89
CA ARG A 182 -18.99 -6.26 -10.79
C ARG A 182 -19.98 -7.11 -10.00
N MET A 183 -19.54 -7.66 -8.88
CA MET A 183 -20.42 -8.46 -8.02
C MET A 183 -21.46 -7.59 -7.33
N SER A 184 -21.09 -6.38 -6.87
CA SER A 184 -22.07 -5.43 -6.33
C SER A 184 -23.09 -5.00 -7.38
N ASP A 185 -22.68 -4.84 -8.64
CA ASP A 185 -23.57 -4.52 -9.77
C ASP A 185 -24.55 -5.66 -10.08
N VAL A 186 -24.10 -6.92 -10.02
CA VAL A 186 -24.98 -8.10 -10.12
C VAL A 186 -26.01 -8.08 -8.99
N ASN A 187 -25.59 -7.85 -7.75
CA ASN A 187 -26.49 -7.74 -6.61
C ASN A 187 -27.47 -6.58 -6.78
N ALA A 188 -26.99 -5.40 -7.18
CA ALA A 188 -27.81 -4.23 -7.43
C ALA A 188 -28.88 -4.51 -8.50
N LYS A 189 -28.49 -5.15 -9.61
CA LYS A 189 -29.43 -5.54 -10.65
C LYS A 189 -30.50 -6.48 -10.11
N MET A 190 -30.13 -7.51 -9.37
CA MET A 190 -31.10 -8.46 -8.78
C MET A 190 -32.08 -7.78 -7.83
N LEU A 191 -31.63 -6.77 -7.08
CA LEU A 191 -32.45 -6.06 -6.11
C LEU A 191 -33.30 -4.94 -6.71
N THR A 192 -32.89 -4.36 -7.84
CA THR A 192 -33.58 -3.20 -8.47
C THR A 192 -34.39 -3.55 -9.71
N ASP A 193 -34.22 -4.73 -10.30
CA ASP A 193 -35.09 -5.24 -11.35
C ASP A 193 -36.53 -5.48 -10.84
N GLU A 194 -37.47 -5.66 -11.75
CA GLU A 194 -38.86 -5.95 -11.44
C GLU A 194 -39.00 -7.17 -10.50
N GLY A 195 -39.72 -6.99 -9.42
CA GLY A 195 -39.88 -8.01 -8.35
C GLY A 195 -38.74 -8.02 -7.31
N GLY A 196 -37.68 -7.25 -7.52
CA GLY A 196 -36.63 -7.07 -6.54
C GLY A 196 -37.05 -6.19 -5.36
N ARG A 197 -36.36 -6.34 -4.21
CA ARG A 197 -36.64 -5.63 -2.97
C ARG A 197 -36.58 -4.10 -3.11
N HIS A 198 -35.73 -3.59 -4.02
CA HIS A 198 -35.53 -2.18 -4.32
C HIS A 198 -35.97 -1.82 -5.75
N ALA A 199 -36.96 -2.53 -6.31
CA ALA A 199 -37.37 -2.39 -7.69
C ALA A 199 -37.56 -0.93 -8.10
N GLY A 200 -36.90 -0.54 -9.21
CA GLY A 200 -36.97 0.78 -9.80
C GLY A 200 -36.21 1.89 -9.08
N LYS A 201 -35.55 1.63 -7.94
CA LYS A 201 -34.74 2.64 -7.25
C LYS A 201 -33.45 2.95 -8.04
N PRO A 202 -33.06 4.23 -8.16
CA PRO A 202 -31.72 4.60 -8.64
C PRO A 202 -30.64 4.00 -7.75
N VAL A 203 -29.50 3.61 -8.34
CA VAL A 203 -28.38 2.99 -7.64
C VAL A 203 -27.28 4.03 -7.36
N LYS A 204 -26.80 4.09 -6.13
CA LYS A 204 -25.69 4.95 -5.72
C LYS A 204 -24.59 4.10 -5.06
N LYS A 205 -23.40 4.69 -4.90
CA LYS A 205 -22.18 4.12 -4.32
C LYS A 205 -21.85 4.83 -3.02
N MET A 206 -21.15 4.16 -2.11
CA MET A 206 -20.69 4.74 -0.84
C MET A 206 -19.25 4.34 -0.55
N SER A 207 -18.46 5.29 -0.03
CA SER A 207 -17.13 5.05 0.55
C SER A 207 -16.87 5.98 1.73
N LEU A 208 -15.72 5.80 2.40
CA LEU A 208 -15.24 6.76 3.37
C LEU A 208 -14.80 8.06 2.67
N ALA A 209 -14.95 9.21 3.34
CA ALA A 209 -14.34 10.45 2.90
C ALA A 209 -12.82 10.27 2.85
N GLY A 210 -12.19 10.67 1.75
CA GLY A 210 -10.78 10.43 1.49
C GLY A 210 -10.41 8.98 1.16
N GLY A 211 -11.37 8.06 1.02
CA GLY A 211 -11.13 6.64 0.70
C GLY A 211 -10.50 6.45 -0.69
N PHE A 212 -9.65 5.42 -0.81
CA PHE A 212 -8.97 5.06 -2.06
C PHE A 212 -9.14 3.57 -2.38
N HIS A 213 -9.75 3.27 -3.52
CA HIS A 213 -10.08 1.90 -3.94
C HIS A 213 -9.57 1.53 -5.34
N GLY A 214 -8.61 2.28 -5.85
CA GLY A 214 -8.01 2.07 -7.18
C GLY A 214 -8.48 3.09 -8.22
N ARG A 215 -7.77 3.10 -9.38
CA ARG A 215 -7.92 4.12 -10.43
C ARG A 215 -8.55 3.58 -11.72
N THR A 216 -8.86 2.27 -11.78
CA THR A 216 -9.44 1.64 -12.98
C THR A 216 -10.95 1.70 -12.96
N GLY A 217 -11.60 1.90 -14.11
CA GLY A 217 -13.04 1.75 -14.35
C GLY A 217 -13.96 2.10 -13.17
N ARG A 218 -14.71 1.12 -12.68
CA ARG A 218 -15.63 1.30 -11.54
C ARG A 218 -14.94 1.52 -10.18
N PRO A 219 -13.79 0.92 -9.85
CA PRO A 219 -13.05 1.26 -8.62
C PRO A 219 -12.82 2.76 -8.43
N ALA A 220 -12.49 3.48 -9.50
CA ALA A 220 -12.32 4.93 -9.48
C ALA A 220 -13.57 5.68 -9.02
N GLN A 221 -14.76 5.12 -9.21
CA GLN A 221 -16.05 5.72 -8.80
C GLN A 221 -16.30 5.58 -7.28
N PHE A 222 -15.49 4.78 -6.57
CA PHE A 222 -15.50 4.65 -5.12
C PHE A 222 -14.31 5.36 -4.45
N SER A 223 -13.35 5.88 -5.25
CA SER A 223 -12.13 6.52 -4.74
C SER A 223 -12.33 8.03 -4.57
N ASP A 224 -12.80 8.43 -3.39
CA ASP A 224 -13.06 9.84 -3.07
C ASP A 224 -11.78 10.70 -3.13
N ALA A 225 -10.66 10.20 -2.64
CA ALA A 225 -9.36 10.87 -2.67
C ALA A 225 -8.92 11.34 -4.08
N CYS A 226 -9.43 10.72 -5.15
CA CYS A 226 -9.09 11.06 -6.53
C CYS A 226 -10.25 11.71 -7.30
N LEU A 227 -11.43 11.82 -6.71
CA LEU A 227 -12.67 12.16 -7.41
C LEU A 227 -12.62 13.56 -8.06
N THR A 228 -11.98 14.53 -7.43
CA THR A 228 -11.81 15.89 -7.97
C THR A 228 -11.02 15.87 -9.29
N ALA A 229 -9.91 15.14 -9.35
CA ALA A 229 -9.11 14.99 -10.55
C ALA A 229 -9.90 14.28 -11.66
N TYR A 230 -10.66 13.24 -11.32
CA TYR A 230 -11.48 12.51 -12.29
C TYR A 230 -12.60 13.39 -12.87
N LYS A 231 -13.29 14.17 -12.04
CA LYS A 231 -14.32 15.12 -12.51
C LYS A 231 -13.76 16.21 -13.41
N THR A 232 -12.51 16.61 -13.17
CA THR A 232 -11.83 17.62 -14.01
C THR A 232 -11.47 17.07 -15.39
N HIS A 233 -11.02 15.82 -15.48
CA HIS A 233 -10.39 15.29 -16.70
C HIS A 233 -11.23 14.27 -17.45
N LEU A 234 -12.18 13.57 -16.79
CA LEU A 234 -12.89 12.45 -17.38
C LEU A 234 -14.37 12.76 -17.65
N ALA A 235 -14.79 12.66 -18.91
CA ALA A 235 -16.19 12.90 -19.30
C ALA A 235 -17.19 11.98 -18.58
N THR A 236 -16.80 10.76 -18.26
CA THR A 236 -17.64 9.77 -17.56
C THR A 236 -17.91 10.11 -16.09
N PHE A 237 -17.18 11.08 -15.52
CA PHE A 237 -17.33 11.51 -14.14
C PHE A 237 -18.14 12.80 -13.96
N ARG A 238 -18.68 13.39 -15.04
CA ARG A 238 -19.46 14.66 -14.97
C ARG A 238 -20.64 14.60 -14.02
N ASN A 239 -21.33 13.47 -13.99
CA ASN A 239 -22.53 13.25 -13.19
C ASN A 239 -22.32 12.19 -12.10
N GLU A 240 -21.08 11.87 -11.76
CA GLU A 240 -20.79 10.89 -10.74
C GLU A 240 -21.02 11.48 -9.35
N HIS A 241 -21.85 10.83 -8.56
CA HIS A 241 -22.20 11.23 -7.20
C HIS A 241 -21.90 10.06 -6.25
N LEU A 242 -20.69 10.06 -5.70
CA LEU A 242 -20.31 9.18 -4.62
C LEU A 242 -20.87 9.74 -3.31
N ILE A 243 -21.48 8.90 -2.50
CA ILE A 243 -21.85 9.21 -1.12
C ILE A 243 -20.62 8.95 -0.26
N THR A 244 -20.18 9.95 0.48
CA THR A 244 -19.08 9.81 1.42
C THR A 244 -19.58 9.93 2.85
N VAL A 245 -18.93 9.18 3.76
CA VAL A 245 -19.16 9.23 5.20
C VAL A 245 -17.80 9.42 5.87
N GLU A 246 -17.75 10.33 6.86
CA GLU A 246 -16.51 10.53 7.63
C GLU A 246 -16.12 9.23 8.37
N PRO A 247 -14.84 8.88 8.39
CA PRO A 247 -14.38 7.72 9.14
C PRO A 247 -14.80 7.82 10.60
N ASN A 248 -15.36 6.72 11.13
CA ASN A 248 -15.82 6.61 12.51
C ASN A 248 -17.03 7.49 12.92
N ASP A 249 -17.66 8.18 11.97
CA ASP A 249 -18.91 8.92 12.20
C ASP A 249 -20.13 7.98 12.07
N VAL A 250 -20.47 7.33 13.20
CA VAL A 250 -21.60 6.40 13.28
C VAL A 250 -22.94 7.09 12.98
N ASP A 251 -23.12 8.32 13.44
CA ASP A 251 -24.38 9.05 13.25
C ASP A 251 -24.51 9.52 11.80
N GLY A 252 -23.42 10.00 11.19
CA GLY A 252 -23.36 10.33 9.76
C GLY A 252 -23.65 9.12 8.88
N LEU A 253 -23.14 7.96 9.24
CA LEU A 253 -23.42 6.69 8.52
C LEU A 253 -24.92 6.32 8.60
N LYS A 254 -25.52 6.36 9.78
CA LYS A 254 -26.97 6.14 9.96
C LYS A 254 -27.81 7.15 9.17
N ALA A 255 -27.41 8.43 9.22
CA ALA A 255 -28.09 9.49 8.47
C ALA A 255 -27.99 9.29 6.95
N ALA A 256 -26.90 8.75 6.42
CA ALA A 256 -26.73 8.44 5.00
C ALA A 256 -27.73 7.36 4.53
N TYR A 257 -27.91 6.29 5.30
CA TYR A 257 -28.91 5.25 4.99
C TYR A 257 -30.34 5.74 5.16
N ALA A 258 -30.65 6.50 6.23
CA ALA A 258 -31.96 7.12 6.40
C ALA A 258 -32.31 8.05 5.25
N ARG A 259 -31.36 8.81 4.73
CA ARG A 259 -31.53 9.66 3.54
C ARG A 259 -31.76 8.81 2.28
N ALA A 260 -31.07 7.67 2.13
CA ALA A 260 -31.31 6.77 1.00
C ALA A 260 -32.75 6.27 0.97
N ASP A 261 -33.32 5.92 2.13
CA ASP A 261 -34.73 5.51 2.24
C ASP A 261 -35.70 6.67 1.95
N ALA A 262 -35.43 7.84 2.51
CA ALA A 262 -36.29 9.01 2.33
C ALA A 262 -36.31 9.54 0.89
N GLU A 263 -35.17 9.53 0.20
CA GLU A 263 -35.03 9.99 -1.20
C GLU A 263 -35.29 8.86 -2.21
N GLY A 264 -35.42 7.62 -1.78
CA GLY A 264 -35.82 6.49 -2.62
C GLY A 264 -34.73 5.96 -3.54
N TYR A 265 -33.46 5.94 -3.12
CA TYR A 265 -32.37 5.28 -3.87
C TYR A 265 -31.81 4.08 -3.12
N PHE A 266 -31.06 3.23 -3.81
CA PHE A 266 -30.40 2.07 -3.26
C PHE A 266 -28.88 2.29 -3.27
N ILE A 267 -28.20 1.99 -2.16
CA ILE A 267 -26.73 1.98 -2.04
C ILE A 267 -26.25 0.58 -2.39
N GLU A 268 -25.65 0.41 -3.58
CA GLU A 268 -25.22 -0.91 -4.08
C GLU A 268 -24.09 -1.54 -3.26
N ALA A 269 -23.15 -0.70 -2.83
CA ALA A 269 -22.00 -1.14 -2.05
C ALA A 269 -21.47 -0.01 -1.16
N PHE A 270 -20.91 -0.39 -0.03
CA PHE A 270 -20.09 0.44 0.84
C PHE A 270 -18.67 -0.14 0.87
N PHE A 271 -17.70 0.63 0.40
CA PHE A 271 -16.29 0.28 0.40
C PHE A 271 -15.55 1.09 1.44
N MET A 272 -14.75 0.40 2.27
CA MET A 272 -13.94 1.06 3.29
C MET A 272 -12.59 0.37 3.47
N GLU A 273 -11.56 1.16 3.78
CA GLU A 273 -10.26 0.67 4.22
C GLU A 273 -10.31 0.43 5.74
N PRO A 274 -9.78 -0.67 6.27
CA PRO A 274 -9.77 -0.90 7.72
C PRO A 274 -8.79 0.05 8.44
N VAL A 275 -7.74 0.45 7.74
CA VAL A 275 -6.86 1.57 8.09
C VAL A 275 -6.61 2.34 6.80
N MET A 276 -6.90 3.62 6.82
CA MET A 276 -6.83 4.46 5.63
C MET A 276 -5.39 4.62 5.14
N GLY A 277 -5.21 4.51 3.85
CA GLY A 277 -3.90 4.60 3.20
C GLY A 277 -3.62 5.93 2.55
N GLU A 278 -4.62 6.59 1.98
CA GLU A 278 -4.43 7.76 1.12
C GLU A 278 -4.93 9.06 1.77
N GLY A 279 -6.21 9.20 2.03
CA GLY A 279 -6.80 10.48 2.47
C GLY A 279 -6.52 10.82 3.92
N ASN A 280 -6.32 9.82 4.80
CA ASN A 280 -5.96 10.01 6.20
C ASN A 280 -5.06 8.86 6.68
N PRO A 281 -3.79 8.84 6.23
CA PRO A 281 -2.92 7.68 6.39
C PRO A 281 -2.70 7.31 7.85
N GLY A 282 -2.99 6.05 8.19
CA GLY A 282 -2.84 5.49 9.53
C GLY A 282 -4.11 5.50 10.39
N LEU A 283 -5.17 6.20 9.98
CA LEU A 283 -6.44 6.22 10.71
C LEU A 283 -7.17 4.88 10.57
N ALA A 284 -7.37 4.19 11.68
CA ALA A 284 -8.13 2.96 11.76
C ALA A 284 -9.64 3.22 11.93
N ILE A 285 -10.47 2.36 11.31
CA ILE A 285 -11.89 2.30 11.65
C ILE A 285 -12.08 1.65 13.01
N THR A 286 -13.08 2.11 13.77
CA THR A 286 -13.42 1.51 15.07
C THR A 286 -14.33 0.31 14.92
N PRO A 287 -14.28 -0.66 15.88
CA PRO A 287 -15.21 -1.79 15.90
C PRO A 287 -16.68 -1.37 15.93
N ASP A 288 -17.03 -0.28 16.60
CA ASP A 288 -18.39 0.26 16.66
C ASP A 288 -18.88 0.78 15.31
N PHE A 289 -18.03 1.54 14.61
CA PHE A 289 -18.33 2.03 13.25
C PHE A 289 -18.52 0.85 12.29
N TYR A 290 -17.60 -0.12 12.30
CA TYR A 290 -17.70 -1.32 11.46
C TYR A 290 -18.97 -2.13 11.77
N SER A 291 -19.27 -2.38 13.04
CA SER A 291 -20.46 -3.12 13.47
C SER A 291 -21.75 -2.43 12.98
N THR A 292 -21.82 -1.11 13.09
CA THR A 292 -22.92 -0.31 12.56
C THR A 292 -23.00 -0.40 11.04
N ALA A 293 -21.86 -0.29 10.34
CA ALA A 293 -21.80 -0.45 8.90
C ALA A 293 -22.28 -1.83 8.45
N ARG A 294 -21.83 -2.88 9.14
CA ARG A 294 -22.24 -4.26 8.84
C ARG A 294 -23.75 -4.46 9.03
N ALA A 295 -24.32 -3.96 10.12
CA ALA A 295 -25.75 -4.04 10.38
C ALA A 295 -26.58 -3.34 9.29
N LEU A 296 -26.21 -2.10 8.93
CA LEU A 296 -26.92 -1.31 7.93
C LEU A 296 -26.78 -1.91 6.52
N THR A 297 -25.59 -2.35 6.13
CA THR A 297 -25.38 -2.98 4.81
C THR A 297 -26.21 -4.24 4.67
N LYS A 298 -26.27 -5.06 5.72
CA LYS A 298 -27.08 -6.29 5.76
C LYS A 298 -28.57 -5.99 5.70
N GLU A 299 -29.03 -5.03 6.48
CA GLU A 299 -30.42 -4.57 6.51
C GLU A 299 -30.88 -4.10 5.11
N HIS A 300 -30.08 -3.35 4.39
CA HIS A 300 -30.43 -2.78 3.10
C HIS A 300 -30.07 -3.67 1.89
N GLY A 301 -29.29 -4.72 2.07
CA GLY A 301 -28.78 -5.58 1.00
C GLY A 301 -27.63 -4.92 0.22
N THR A 302 -26.97 -3.95 0.81
CA THR A 302 -25.73 -3.32 0.32
C THR A 302 -24.57 -4.29 0.47
N ILE A 303 -23.68 -4.39 -0.51
CA ILE A 303 -22.43 -5.16 -0.39
C ILE A 303 -21.42 -4.38 0.43
N LEU A 304 -20.85 -5.02 1.47
CA LEU A 304 -19.74 -4.48 2.26
C LEU A 304 -18.42 -5.05 1.78
N LEU A 305 -17.55 -4.22 1.21
CA LEU A 305 -16.17 -4.55 0.90
C LEU A 305 -15.22 -3.90 1.92
N ILE A 306 -14.36 -4.70 2.50
CA ILE A 306 -13.17 -4.20 3.21
C ILE A 306 -11.98 -4.25 2.25
N ASP A 307 -11.35 -3.10 2.07
CA ASP A 307 -10.17 -2.94 1.23
C ASP A 307 -8.91 -2.96 2.10
N SER A 308 -8.40 -4.16 2.34
CA SER A 308 -7.17 -4.41 3.10
C SER A 308 -5.90 -4.39 2.23
N ILE A 309 -5.98 -3.85 1.01
CA ILE A 309 -4.86 -3.84 0.05
C ILE A 309 -3.62 -3.15 0.62
N GLN A 310 -3.80 -2.04 1.33
CA GLN A 310 -2.67 -1.33 1.97
C GLN A 310 -2.51 -1.72 3.43
N ALA A 311 -3.60 -1.95 4.14
CA ALA A 311 -3.61 -2.22 5.57
C ALA A 311 -3.20 -3.66 5.94
N GLY A 312 -3.51 -4.63 5.10
CA GLY A 312 -3.30 -6.06 5.39
C GLY A 312 -1.86 -6.39 5.76
N LEU A 313 -1.67 -7.19 6.79
CA LEU A 313 -0.42 -7.53 7.49
C LEU A 313 0.23 -6.32 8.19
N ARG A 314 0.37 -5.21 7.48
CA ARG A 314 1.15 -4.03 7.87
C ARG A 314 0.67 -3.35 9.15
N THR A 315 -0.62 -3.37 9.43
CA THR A 315 -1.21 -2.57 10.51
C THR A 315 -1.31 -3.35 11.83
N THR A 316 -1.78 -4.56 11.78
CA THR A 316 -2.02 -5.38 12.98
C THR A 316 -1.19 -6.67 12.99
N GLY A 317 -0.39 -6.91 11.96
CA GLY A 317 0.30 -8.19 11.75
C GLY A 317 -0.61 -9.27 11.15
N TYR A 318 -1.90 -9.01 10.95
CA TYR A 318 -2.87 -9.93 10.35
C TYR A 318 -3.28 -9.47 8.95
N LEU A 319 -3.56 -10.42 8.07
CA LEU A 319 -3.96 -10.13 6.70
C LEU A 319 -5.38 -9.54 6.64
N ALA A 320 -6.32 -10.14 7.38
CA ALA A 320 -7.74 -9.83 7.35
C ALA A 320 -8.18 -8.96 8.53
N LEU A 321 -9.17 -8.09 8.29
CA LEU A 321 -9.79 -7.29 9.34
C LEU A 321 -10.35 -8.14 10.48
N VAL A 322 -10.95 -9.28 10.15
CA VAL A 322 -11.59 -10.18 11.13
C VAL A 322 -10.63 -10.74 12.19
N ASP A 323 -9.33 -10.71 11.94
CA ASP A 323 -8.30 -11.12 12.90
C ASP A 323 -7.74 -9.95 13.72
N SER A 324 -8.09 -8.72 13.36
CA SER A 324 -7.61 -7.53 14.05
C SER A 324 -8.22 -7.38 15.45
N PRO A 325 -7.48 -6.82 16.41
CA PRO A 325 -8.01 -6.58 17.76
C PRO A 325 -9.34 -5.82 17.76
N GLY A 326 -10.34 -6.37 18.43
CA GLY A 326 -11.69 -5.79 18.51
C GLY A 326 -12.65 -6.22 17.40
N PHE A 327 -12.19 -6.94 16.36
CA PHE A 327 -13.04 -7.36 15.22
C PHE A 327 -13.31 -8.87 15.17
N ARG A 328 -12.57 -9.69 15.94
CA ARG A 328 -12.64 -11.16 15.88
C ARG A 328 -14.03 -11.75 16.13
N ASP A 329 -14.82 -11.10 16.97
CA ASP A 329 -16.16 -11.55 17.34
C ASP A 329 -17.26 -10.87 16.51
N LEU A 330 -16.89 -9.98 15.57
CA LEU A 330 -17.82 -9.30 14.69
C LEU A 330 -18.10 -10.13 13.44
N GLU A 331 -19.27 -9.91 12.84
CA GLU A 331 -19.62 -10.54 11.57
C GLU A 331 -18.67 -10.10 10.45
N ALA A 332 -18.18 -11.04 9.66
CA ALA A 332 -17.29 -10.76 8.53
C ALA A 332 -17.94 -9.88 7.45
N PRO A 333 -17.16 -9.10 6.68
CA PRO A 333 -17.67 -8.40 5.50
C PRO A 333 -18.08 -9.40 4.41
N ASP A 334 -18.83 -8.93 3.42
CA ASP A 334 -19.19 -9.77 2.27
C ASP A 334 -17.97 -10.13 1.43
N LEU A 335 -17.06 -9.16 1.28
CA LEU A 335 -15.86 -9.23 0.46
C LEU A 335 -14.68 -8.59 1.20
N GLU A 336 -13.48 -9.16 1.03
CA GLU A 336 -12.25 -8.49 1.47
C GLU A 336 -11.16 -8.64 0.41
N ALA A 337 -10.46 -7.53 0.09
CA ALA A 337 -9.43 -7.47 -0.93
C ALA A 337 -8.04 -7.31 -0.34
N TYR A 338 -7.06 -8.07 -0.87
CA TYR A 338 -5.65 -8.05 -0.44
C TYR A 338 -4.71 -7.88 -1.63
N SER A 339 -3.59 -7.19 -1.43
CA SER A 339 -2.48 -7.06 -2.41
C SER A 339 -1.23 -6.53 -1.70
N LYS A 340 -0.40 -5.73 -2.36
CA LYS A 340 0.76 -5.03 -1.79
C LYS A 340 1.62 -5.93 -0.88
N ALA A 341 1.48 -5.82 0.45
CA ALA A 341 2.23 -6.63 1.40
C ALA A 341 2.09 -8.14 1.18
N LEU A 342 0.95 -8.62 0.66
CA LEU A 342 0.73 -10.03 0.34
C LEU A 342 1.69 -10.58 -0.72
N ASN A 343 2.21 -9.73 -1.59
CA ASN A 343 3.23 -10.11 -2.58
C ASN A 343 4.61 -9.49 -2.29
N ALA A 344 4.73 -8.77 -1.16
CA ALA A 344 5.93 -8.07 -0.71
C ALA A 344 6.56 -7.16 -1.78
N GLY A 345 5.77 -6.67 -2.74
CA GLY A 345 6.25 -5.84 -3.85
C GLY A 345 7.05 -6.60 -4.91
N GLN A 346 7.22 -7.93 -4.79
CA GLN A 346 8.11 -8.70 -5.65
C GLN A 346 7.45 -9.18 -6.95
N TYR A 347 6.13 -9.39 -6.93
CA TYR A 347 5.41 -9.86 -8.13
C TYR A 347 3.93 -9.45 -8.08
N PRO A 348 3.30 -9.09 -9.21
CA PRO A 348 1.89 -8.73 -9.25
C PRO A 348 0.97 -9.86 -8.73
N LEU A 349 0.25 -9.58 -7.64
CA LEU A 349 -0.74 -10.47 -7.06
C LEU A 349 -1.76 -9.66 -6.26
N SER A 350 -3.02 -9.98 -6.42
CA SER A 350 -4.09 -9.60 -5.49
C SER A 350 -5.06 -10.74 -5.28
N ILE A 351 -5.75 -10.73 -4.16
CA ILE A 351 -6.77 -11.72 -3.79
C ILE A 351 -8.05 -10.97 -3.44
N LEU A 352 -9.17 -11.47 -3.93
CA LEU A 352 -10.50 -11.13 -3.43
C LEU A 352 -11.06 -12.35 -2.69
N ALA A 353 -11.30 -12.21 -1.41
CA ALA A 353 -11.90 -13.22 -0.55
C ALA A 353 -13.43 -13.03 -0.50
N LEU A 354 -14.18 -14.11 -0.58
CA LEU A 354 -15.63 -14.15 -0.72
C LEU A 354 -16.27 -15.02 0.36
N THR A 355 -17.30 -14.51 1.01
CA THR A 355 -18.22 -15.34 1.81
C THR A 355 -19.01 -16.29 0.89
N PRO A 356 -19.67 -17.34 1.42
CA PRO A 356 -20.54 -18.22 0.63
C PRO A 356 -21.61 -17.44 -0.15
N GLU A 357 -22.23 -16.46 0.49
CA GLU A 357 -23.30 -15.63 -0.08
C GLU A 357 -22.75 -14.76 -1.22
N SER A 358 -21.60 -14.13 -1.01
CA SER A 358 -20.96 -13.31 -2.04
C SER A 358 -20.50 -14.16 -3.23
N ALA A 359 -19.94 -15.32 -2.98
CA ALA A 359 -19.52 -16.24 -4.05
C ALA A 359 -20.68 -16.62 -4.97
N ALA A 360 -21.89 -16.76 -4.40
CA ALA A 360 -23.12 -17.02 -5.17
C ALA A 360 -23.55 -15.85 -6.07
N LEU A 361 -23.03 -14.63 -5.88
CA LEU A 361 -23.27 -13.47 -6.75
C LEU A 361 -22.38 -13.49 -8.00
N TYR A 362 -21.25 -14.19 -7.98
CA TYR A 362 -20.36 -14.24 -9.14
C TYR A 362 -21.08 -14.89 -10.33
N ARG A 363 -20.95 -14.30 -11.49
CA ARG A 363 -21.50 -14.83 -12.75
C ARG A 363 -20.36 -15.08 -13.73
N GLN A 364 -20.37 -16.24 -14.36
CA GLN A 364 -19.42 -16.59 -15.40
C GLN A 364 -19.41 -15.52 -16.51
N GLY A 365 -18.22 -15.06 -16.87
CA GLY A 365 -18.05 -14.08 -17.95
C GLY A 365 -18.22 -12.60 -17.57
N ILE A 366 -18.56 -12.27 -16.32
CA ILE A 366 -18.61 -10.84 -15.90
C ILE A 366 -17.22 -10.21 -15.75
N TYR A 367 -16.18 -11.03 -15.61
CA TYR A 367 -14.78 -10.62 -15.55
C TYR A 367 -13.89 -11.71 -16.17
N GLY A 368 -12.77 -11.30 -16.73
CA GLY A 368 -11.75 -12.20 -17.25
C GLY A 368 -10.45 -11.46 -17.54
N ASN A 369 -9.33 -12.09 -17.19
CA ASN A 369 -7.99 -11.67 -17.54
C ASN A 369 -7.10 -12.92 -17.67
N THR A 370 -6.43 -13.07 -18.82
CA THR A 370 -5.65 -14.27 -19.14
C THR A 370 -4.43 -14.47 -18.26
N MET A 371 -3.95 -13.42 -17.59
CA MET A 371 -2.77 -13.47 -16.71
C MET A 371 -3.12 -13.71 -15.24
N THR A 372 -4.40 -13.85 -14.89
CA THR A 372 -4.83 -14.15 -13.51
C THR A 372 -4.51 -15.59 -13.14
N ALA A 373 -4.48 -15.89 -11.84
CA ALA A 373 -4.12 -17.20 -11.30
C ALA A 373 -2.74 -17.70 -11.77
N ASN A 374 -1.80 -16.76 -11.95
CA ASN A 374 -0.43 -17.09 -12.33
C ASN A 374 0.23 -17.95 -11.23
N PRO A 375 0.72 -19.18 -11.54
CA PRO A 375 1.29 -20.07 -10.54
C PRO A 375 2.46 -19.46 -9.75
N ARG A 376 3.31 -18.68 -10.41
CA ARG A 376 4.43 -17.99 -9.76
C ARG A 376 3.97 -16.96 -8.75
N ALA A 377 2.98 -16.12 -9.12
CA ALA A 377 2.39 -15.15 -8.24
C ALA A 377 1.79 -15.81 -6.98
N MET A 378 1.10 -16.93 -7.16
CA MET A 378 0.46 -17.65 -6.05
C MET A 378 1.48 -18.31 -5.11
N ASP A 379 2.57 -18.88 -5.64
CA ASP A 379 3.65 -19.42 -4.80
C ASP A 379 4.38 -18.30 -4.04
N ILE A 380 4.52 -17.10 -4.61
CA ILE A 380 5.06 -15.94 -3.91
C ILE A 380 4.14 -15.51 -2.76
N GLY A 381 2.83 -15.39 -2.99
CA GLY A 381 1.88 -15.08 -1.92
C GLY A 381 1.93 -16.12 -0.78
N SER A 382 2.05 -17.40 -1.13
CA SER A 382 2.21 -18.47 -0.16
C SER A 382 3.51 -18.36 0.64
N ALA A 383 4.62 -17.99 -0.01
CA ALA A 383 5.92 -17.77 0.64
C ALA A 383 5.85 -16.57 1.59
N VAL A 384 5.25 -15.45 1.17
CA VAL A 384 5.06 -14.27 2.02
C VAL A 384 4.29 -14.63 3.29
N LEU A 385 3.14 -15.32 3.17
CA LEU A 385 2.34 -15.74 4.33
C LEU A 385 3.12 -16.68 5.25
N GLY A 386 3.99 -17.53 4.69
CA GLY A 386 4.89 -18.40 5.47
C GLY A 386 5.97 -17.65 6.26
N MET A 387 6.31 -16.41 5.87
CA MET A 387 7.29 -15.57 6.57
C MET A 387 6.68 -14.73 7.70
N VAL A 388 5.35 -14.63 7.77
CA VAL A 388 4.65 -13.84 8.81
C VAL A 388 4.57 -14.66 10.11
N THR A 389 5.66 -14.69 10.85
CA THR A 389 5.75 -15.37 12.15
C THR A 389 5.10 -14.55 13.29
N PRO A 390 4.84 -15.15 14.47
CA PRO A 390 4.39 -14.40 15.64
C PRO A 390 5.30 -13.23 16.01
N GLU A 391 6.63 -13.40 15.86
CA GLU A 391 7.62 -12.36 16.15
C GLU A 391 7.53 -11.20 15.16
N VAL A 392 7.31 -11.49 13.87
CA VAL A 392 7.07 -10.45 12.85
C VAL A 392 5.77 -9.69 13.16
N ARG A 393 4.70 -10.38 13.52
CA ARG A 393 3.43 -9.72 13.93
C ARG A 393 3.63 -8.80 15.12
N GLN A 394 4.32 -9.29 16.15
CA GLN A 394 4.60 -8.51 17.34
C GLN A 394 5.47 -7.30 17.02
N ASN A 395 6.50 -7.47 16.17
CA ASN A 395 7.35 -6.36 15.75
C ASN A 395 6.58 -5.26 15.03
N ILE A 396 5.64 -5.63 14.15
CA ILE A 396 4.75 -4.65 13.46
C ILE A 396 4.00 -3.78 14.47
N VAL A 397 3.44 -4.39 15.51
CA VAL A 397 2.69 -3.69 16.56
C VAL A 397 3.63 -2.82 17.41
N ASP A 398 4.73 -3.39 17.91
CA ASP A 398 5.66 -2.72 18.81
C ASP A 398 6.35 -1.54 18.14
N ARG A 399 6.83 -1.72 16.90
CA ARG A 399 7.48 -0.64 16.14
C ARG A 399 6.47 0.42 15.72
N GLY A 400 5.24 0.03 15.38
CA GLY A 400 4.17 0.99 15.13
C GLY A 400 3.90 1.91 16.32
N HIS A 401 3.77 1.37 17.52
CA HIS A 401 3.64 2.15 18.75
C HIS A 401 4.86 3.05 19.01
N GLU A 402 6.06 2.54 18.80
CA GLU A 402 7.28 3.31 18.95
C GLU A 402 7.34 4.50 17.99
N PHE A 403 6.98 4.30 16.71
CA PHE A 403 6.91 5.38 15.73
C PHE A 403 5.93 6.47 16.12
N VAL A 404 4.70 6.12 16.45
CA VAL A 404 3.66 7.10 16.83
C VAL A 404 4.12 7.88 18.05
N THR A 405 4.56 7.20 19.11
CA THR A 405 5.04 7.83 20.34
C THR A 405 6.21 8.81 20.09
N LYS A 406 7.17 8.42 19.25
CA LYS A 406 8.32 9.28 18.93
C LYS A 406 7.94 10.45 18.02
N LEU A 407 7.00 10.27 17.09
CA LEU A 407 6.47 11.37 16.26
C LEU A 407 5.65 12.37 17.09
N GLU A 408 4.84 11.90 18.04
CA GLU A 408 4.11 12.77 18.96
C GLU A 408 5.07 13.60 19.84
N ALA A 409 6.10 12.94 20.39
CA ALA A 409 7.15 13.65 21.15
C ALA A 409 7.89 14.67 20.27
N LEU A 410 8.16 14.34 19.01
CA LEU A 410 8.78 15.26 18.05
C LEU A 410 7.85 16.43 17.71
N ALA A 411 6.54 16.19 17.58
CA ALA A 411 5.56 17.25 17.35
C ALA A 411 5.53 18.27 18.49
N ASP A 412 5.59 17.80 19.74
CA ASP A 412 5.71 18.63 20.94
C ASP A 412 7.02 19.43 20.94
N GLU A 413 8.15 18.78 20.63
CA GLU A 413 9.49 19.40 20.53
C GLU A 413 9.51 20.53 19.50
N LEU A 414 8.89 20.31 18.33
CA LEU A 414 8.92 21.23 17.20
C LEU A 414 7.85 22.32 17.22
N GLY A 415 7.06 22.39 18.29
CA GLY A 415 6.18 23.54 18.59
C GLY A 415 5.14 23.83 17.51
N GLY A 416 4.45 22.80 17.01
CA GLY A 416 3.35 22.93 16.05
C GLY A 416 3.75 22.86 14.58
N ALA A 417 4.99 22.52 14.28
CA ALA A 417 5.42 22.23 12.90
C ALA A 417 4.83 20.91 12.35
N ILE A 418 4.53 19.98 13.25
CA ILE A 418 3.72 18.78 13.00
C ILE A 418 2.37 19.02 13.69
N THR A 419 1.29 19.05 12.93
CA THR A 419 -0.06 19.40 13.40
C THR A 419 -0.86 18.18 13.83
N LYS A 420 -0.53 17.00 13.27
CA LYS A 420 -1.21 15.75 13.55
C LYS A 420 -0.25 14.58 13.36
N VAL A 421 -0.35 13.59 14.23
CA VAL A 421 0.27 12.27 14.07
C VAL A 421 -0.85 11.24 14.04
N GLU A 422 -0.80 10.32 13.07
CA GLU A 422 -1.77 9.24 12.94
C GLU A 422 -1.01 7.95 12.62
N GLY A 423 -1.44 6.81 13.17
CA GLY A 423 -0.76 5.57 12.84
C GLY A 423 -1.37 4.32 13.45
N THR A 424 -1.35 3.24 12.66
CA THR A 424 -1.73 1.90 13.07
C THR A 424 -0.67 0.92 12.56
N GLY A 425 0.08 0.32 13.47
CA GLY A 425 1.23 -0.52 13.13
C GLY A 425 2.22 0.23 12.23
N LEU A 426 2.66 -0.40 11.15
CA LEU A 426 3.62 0.17 10.21
C LEU A 426 2.95 0.90 9.02
N LEU A 427 1.83 1.53 9.26
CA LEU A 427 1.20 2.52 8.38
C LEU A 427 0.91 3.75 9.23
N PHE A 428 1.73 4.76 9.11
CA PHE A 428 1.63 5.98 9.93
C PHE A 428 2.01 7.23 9.13
N SER A 429 1.63 8.37 9.66
CA SER A 429 1.86 9.67 9.03
C SER A 429 2.06 10.78 10.05
N CYS A 430 2.67 11.86 9.60
CA CYS A 430 2.67 13.14 10.30
C CYS A 430 2.26 14.25 9.32
N GLU A 431 1.22 15.00 9.70
CA GLU A 431 0.75 16.17 8.98
C GLU A 431 1.59 17.38 9.35
N LEU A 432 1.99 18.14 8.35
CA LEU A 432 2.83 19.32 8.51
C LEU A 432 1.99 20.60 8.51
N ASP A 433 2.42 21.57 9.32
CA ASP A 433 1.88 22.93 9.28
C ASP A 433 1.92 23.48 7.84
N PRO A 434 0.93 24.27 7.38
CA PRO A 434 0.89 24.82 6.03
C PRO A 434 2.10 25.64 5.58
N LYS A 435 2.97 26.06 6.51
CA LYS A 435 4.27 26.67 6.18
C LYS A 435 5.28 25.69 5.55
N PHE A 436 4.99 24.39 5.59
CA PHE A 436 5.73 23.35 4.90
C PHE A 436 4.90 22.82 3.74
N LYS A 437 5.56 22.37 2.69
CA LYS A 437 4.95 21.67 1.57
C LYS A 437 5.37 20.21 1.65
N ALA A 438 4.43 19.30 1.92
CA ALA A 438 4.76 17.89 2.10
C ALA A 438 5.31 17.26 0.82
N TYR A 439 4.78 17.59 -0.38
CA TYR A 439 5.12 16.93 -1.64
C TYR A 439 5.26 17.92 -2.82
N GLY A 440 5.85 17.42 -3.92
CA GLY A 440 6.15 18.18 -5.13
C GLY A 440 7.54 18.83 -5.08
N THR A 441 7.81 19.76 -5.99
CA THR A 441 9.10 20.48 -6.08
C THR A 441 9.35 21.30 -4.81
N ASP A 442 10.59 21.30 -4.33
CA ASP A 442 11.01 21.99 -3.10
C ASP A 442 10.14 21.63 -1.88
N SER A 443 9.84 20.34 -1.75
CA SER A 443 9.01 19.80 -0.65
C SER A 443 9.85 19.11 0.43
N THR A 444 9.20 18.86 1.56
CA THR A 444 9.79 18.09 2.67
C THR A 444 10.07 16.65 2.23
N GLU A 445 9.18 16.04 1.45
CA GLU A 445 9.37 14.71 0.87
C GLU A 445 10.61 14.63 -0.03
N GLU A 446 10.77 15.58 -0.97
CA GLU A 446 11.94 15.65 -1.82
C GLU A 446 13.23 15.84 -1.01
N PHE A 447 13.21 16.74 -0.03
CA PHE A 447 14.34 16.95 0.87
C PHE A 447 14.75 15.66 1.58
N MET A 448 13.81 14.92 2.18
CA MET A 448 14.09 13.67 2.86
C MET A 448 14.67 12.61 1.92
N ARG A 449 14.14 12.49 0.70
CA ARG A 449 14.65 11.58 -0.33
C ARG A 449 16.09 11.92 -0.71
N LEU A 450 16.39 13.20 -0.87
CA LEU A 450 17.77 13.66 -1.15
C LEU A 450 18.73 13.39 0.00
N GLN A 451 18.24 13.36 1.24
CA GLN A 451 19.03 13.06 2.43
C GLN A 451 19.08 11.55 2.79
N GLY A 452 18.50 10.69 1.98
CA GLY A 452 18.63 9.24 2.13
C GLY A 452 17.46 8.53 2.83
N ILE A 453 16.30 9.18 2.98
CA ILE A 453 15.09 8.53 3.49
C ILE A 453 14.01 8.52 2.41
N GLY A 454 13.67 7.32 1.92
CA GLY A 454 12.50 7.10 1.08
C GLY A 454 11.22 7.36 1.90
N VAL A 455 10.39 8.27 1.43
CA VAL A 455 9.12 8.64 2.04
C VAL A 455 8.15 9.05 0.95
N ILE A 456 6.84 8.96 1.20
CA ILE A 456 5.80 9.44 0.31
C ILE A 456 4.80 10.31 1.06
N HIS A 457 4.05 11.10 0.31
CA HIS A 457 2.97 11.92 0.84
C HIS A 457 1.66 11.13 0.97
N GLY A 458 0.71 11.71 1.70
CA GLY A 458 -0.68 11.30 1.82
C GLY A 458 -1.49 12.35 2.55
N GLY A 459 -2.81 12.19 2.63
CA GLY A 459 -3.66 13.21 3.26
C GLY A 459 -3.51 14.58 2.59
N ASP A 460 -3.84 15.63 3.33
CA ASP A 460 -3.79 17.00 2.80
C ASP A 460 -2.36 17.54 2.70
N ASN A 461 -1.54 17.32 3.71
CA ASN A 461 -0.15 17.80 3.77
C ASN A 461 0.71 16.89 4.67
N SER A 462 0.61 15.58 4.51
CA SER A 462 1.27 14.62 5.40
C SER A 462 2.42 13.88 4.72
N LEU A 463 3.46 13.60 5.48
CA LEU A 463 4.44 12.56 5.18
C LEU A 463 3.87 11.21 5.64
N ARG A 464 3.90 10.21 4.78
CA ARG A 464 3.42 8.85 5.06
C ARG A 464 4.56 7.85 5.00
N PHE A 465 4.57 6.93 5.96
CA PHE A 465 5.63 5.94 6.12
C PHE A 465 5.04 4.53 6.13
N THR A 466 5.70 3.65 5.41
CA THR A 466 5.35 2.23 5.31
C THR A 466 6.60 1.35 5.30
N PRO A 467 7.40 1.35 6.40
CA PRO A 467 8.64 0.59 6.47
C PRO A 467 8.42 -0.91 6.35
N HIS A 468 9.50 -1.67 6.20
CA HIS A 468 9.46 -3.13 6.18
C HIS A 468 9.07 -3.72 7.55
N PHE A 469 8.57 -4.96 7.56
CA PHE A 469 7.98 -5.57 8.77
C PHE A 469 8.98 -5.87 9.88
N GLN A 470 10.25 -5.99 9.55
CA GLN A 470 11.33 -6.30 10.49
C GLN A 470 12.12 -5.06 10.91
N VAL A 471 11.54 -3.87 10.70
CA VAL A 471 12.16 -2.59 11.08
C VAL A 471 12.60 -2.62 12.55
N THR A 472 13.81 -2.14 12.82
CA THR A 472 14.40 -2.11 14.15
C THR A 472 14.20 -0.76 14.84
N SER A 473 14.38 -0.70 16.16
CA SER A 473 14.33 0.57 16.91
C SER A 473 15.38 1.58 16.44
N GLN A 474 16.56 1.10 15.98
CA GLN A 474 17.60 1.96 15.44
C GLN A 474 17.17 2.61 14.10
N GLU A 475 16.45 1.86 13.25
CA GLU A 475 15.86 2.40 12.00
C GLU A 475 14.71 3.37 12.31
N VAL A 476 13.93 3.11 13.37
CA VAL A 476 12.92 4.08 13.85
C VAL A 476 13.60 5.40 14.20
N ASP A 477 14.66 5.38 15.00
CA ASP A 477 15.42 6.58 15.38
C ASP A 477 15.96 7.32 14.15
N LEU A 478 16.53 6.59 13.20
CA LEU A 478 17.01 7.16 11.93
C LEU A 478 15.92 7.95 11.20
N ILE A 479 14.73 7.38 11.08
CA ILE A 479 13.60 8.01 10.38
C ILE A 479 13.14 9.26 11.13
N ILE A 480 12.98 9.17 12.46
CA ILE A 480 12.57 10.29 13.31
C ILE A 480 13.57 11.46 13.23
N ASP A 481 14.87 11.17 13.28
CA ASP A 481 15.92 12.18 13.15
C ASP A 481 15.91 12.86 11.78
N HIS A 482 15.59 12.15 10.72
CA HIS A 482 15.43 12.75 9.39
C HIS A 482 14.16 13.59 9.25
N VAL A 483 13.05 13.22 9.90
CA VAL A 483 11.85 14.07 9.99
C VAL A 483 12.21 15.38 10.74
N ARG A 484 12.89 15.26 11.88
CA ARG A 484 13.39 16.44 12.65
C ARG A 484 14.25 17.34 11.78
N ASN A 485 15.24 16.75 11.07
CA ASN A 485 16.14 17.49 10.19
C ASN A 485 15.37 18.19 9.04
N ALA A 486 14.40 17.49 8.45
CA ALA A 486 13.60 18.05 7.35
C ALA A 486 12.75 19.24 7.80
N VAL A 487 12.17 19.20 8.99
CA VAL A 487 11.39 20.32 9.56
C VAL A 487 12.29 21.49 9.94
N LEU A 488 13.48 21.23 10.51
CA LEU A 488 14.38 22.30 10.97
C LEU A 488 15.20 22.96 9.86
N ASN A 489 15.62 22.18 8.87
CA ASN A 489 16.61 22.58 7.86
C ASN A 489 16.11 22.42 6.41
N GLY A 490 14.94 21.82 6.22
CA GLY A 490 14.33 21.64 4.91
C GLY A 490 13.64 22.89 4.36
N PRO A 491 13.09 22.79 3.14
CA PRO A 491 12.39 23.91 2.51
C PRO A 491 11.11 24.27 3.25
N GLN A 492 10.79 25.57 3.28
CA GLN A 492 9.52 26.09 3.76
C GLN A 492 8.72 26.64 2.56
N ALA A 493 7.40 26.51 2.61
CA ALA A 493 6.52 27.14 1.63
C ALA A 493 6.67 28.65 1.74
N GLY A 494 7.05 29.30 0.62
CA GLY A 494 7.28 30.75 0.54
C GLY A 494 5.99 31.57 0.59
#